data_b3b1aa73b81ebd4e92be43f85d886f71
#
_entry.id   b3b1aa73b81ebd4e92be43f85d886f71
#
_cell.length_a   1.000
_cell.length_b   1.000
_cell.length_c   1.000
_cell.angle_alpha   90.00
_cell.angle_beta   90.00
_cell.angle_gamma   90.00
#
_symmetry.space_group_name_H-M   'P 1'
#
loop_
_entity.id
_entity.type
_entity.pdbx_description
1 polymer ?
#
loop_
_entity_poly.entity_id
_entity_poly.type
_entity_poly.pdbx_seq_one_letter_code
_entity_poly.pdbx_strand_id
1 'polypeptide(L)'
;MQRHGKKHTVPTHLINFRANIWAFKELGVKRIIAPSAVGSLKEEFEPGHFALPSQFIDFTRSRKGTFSEDGRVIHISVADPFCSELQNVILDVTKKQEIQIHENCTYVCIEGPRFSTKAESEFFRTIGADIIGMTLVPECQLAKEAQICYVSISTITDYDVWAEKPVTAKEVMETLAKNVDMTKKLLTLVIDQIPEVKSCSCEKALKEAEF
;
A
#
# COMPACT_ATOMS: atom_id res chain seq x y z
N MET A 1 -11.27 7.39 1.05
CA MET A 1 -11.79 7.04 -0.31
C MET A 1 -11.79 5.52 -0.49
N GLN A 2 -12.82 4.96 -1.12
CA GLN A 2 -12.91 3.51 -1.38
C GLN A 2 -12.46 3.23 -2.82
N ARG A 3 -11.29 2.61 -3.00
CA ARG A 3 -10.69 2.33 -4.32
C ARG A 3 -11.61 1.53 -5.24
N HIS A 4 -12.27 0.52 -4.69
CA HIS A 4 -13.15 -0.40 -5.42
C HIS A 4 -14.62 0.08 -5.51
N GLY A 5 -14.90 1.33 -5.11
CA GLY A 5 -16.26 1.84 -5.00
C GLY A 5 -17.05 1.27 -3.80
N LYS A 6 -18.19 1.89 -3.49
CA LYS A 6 -18.99 1.56 -2.29
C LYS A 6 -19.45 0.09 -2.19
N LYS A 7 -19.61 -0.58 -3.33
CA LYS A 7 -20.10 -1.97 -3.42
C LYS A 7 -19.01 -2.93 -3.95
N HIS A 8 -17.75 -2.54 -3.93
CA HIS A 8 -16.64 -3.32 -4.47
C HIS A 8 -16.87 -3.75 -5.95
N THR A 9 -17.33 -2.82 -6.77
CA THR A 9 -17.69 -3.06 -8.17
C THR A 9 -16.62 -2.68 -9.17
N VAL A 10 -15.54 -2.03 -8.73
CA VAL A 10 -14.42 -1.62 -9.57
C VAL A 10 -13.26 -2.61 -9.36
N PRO A 11 -12.94 -3.46 -10.34
CA PRO A 11 -11.78 -4.35 -10.24
C PRO A 11 -10.48 -3.55 -10.26
N THR A 12 -9.41 -4.12 -9.70
CA THR A 12 -8.16 -3.41 -9.42
C THR A 12 -7.53 -2.73 -10.62
N HIS A 13 -7.52 -3.39 -11.78
CA HIS A 13 -6.96 -2.86 -13.03
C HIS A 13 -7.78 -1.71 -13.65
N LEU A 14 -9.02 -1.48 -13.18
CA LEU A 14 -9.88 -0.39 -13.61
C LEU A 14 -9.97 0.76 -12.59
N ILE A 15 -9.27 0.67 -11.47
CA ILE A 15 -9.20 1.77 -10.50
C ILE A 15 -8.53 2.98 -11.17
N ASN A 16 -9.18 4.13 -11.11
CA ASN A 16 -8.60 5.37 -11.63
C ASN A 16 -7.66 6.01 -10.59
N PHE A 17 -6.49 5.40 -10.41
CA PHE A 17 -5.50 5.86 -9.44
C PHE A 17 -5.08 7.31 -9.67
N ARG A 18 -4.91 7.73 -10.93
CA ARG A 18 -4.53 9.11 -11.26
C ARG A 18 -5.59 10.10 -10.80
N ALA A 19 -6.86 9.88 -11.14
CA ALA A 19 -7.94 10.76 -10.71
C ALA A 19 -8.08 10.80 -9.17
N ASN A 20 -7.89 9.66 -8.51
CA ASN A 20 -7.98 9.58 -7.05
C ASN A 20 -6.90 10.42 -6.37
N ILE A 21 -5.64 10.27 -6.78
CA ILE A 21 -4.52 11.03 -6.20
C ILE A 21 -4.59 12.50 -6.59
N TRP A 22 -4.98 12.80 -7.84
CA TRP A 22 -5.16 14.18 -8.27
C TRP A 22 -6.26 14.89 -7.48
N ALA A 23 -7.39 14.23 -7.24
CA ALA A 23 -8.45 14.77 -6.39
C ALA A 23 -7.96 15.07 -4.96
N PHE A 24 -7.13 14.22 -4.38
CA PHE A 24 -6.50 14.51 -3.09
C PHE A 24 -5.60 15.75 -3.14
N LYS A 25 -4.81 15.90 -4.21
CA LYS A 25 -3.96 17.09 -4.42
C LYS A 25 -4.79 18.37 -4.50
N GLU A 26 -5.85 18.38 -5.32
CA GLU A 26 -6.75 19.53 -5.49
C GLU A 26 -7.47 19.91 -4.18
N LEU A 27 -7.82 18.93 -3.36
CA LEU A 27 -8.40 19.15 -2.03
C LEU A 27 -7.38 19.56 -0.97
N GLY A 28 -6.11 19.73 -1.33
CA GLY A 28 -5.06 20.15 -0.41
C GLY A 28 -4.64 19.09 0.61
N VAL A 29 -4.95 17.80 0.34
CA VAL A 29 -4.53 16.70 1.21
C VAL A 29 -3.00 16.63 1.25
N LYS A 30 -2.45 16.57 2.45
CA LYS A 30 -1.00 16.56 2.68
C LYS A 30 -0.45 15.18 3.02
N ARG A 31 -1.29 14.27 3.51
CA ARG A 31 -0.92 12.95 3.99
C ARG A 31 -1.98 11.92 3.61
N ILE A 32 -1.54 10.76 3.13
CA ILE A 32 -2.39 9.62 2.80
C ILE A 32 -1.92 8.43 3.63
N ILE A 33 -2.82 7.86 4.43
CA ILE A 33 -2.67 6.55 5.03
C ILE A 33 -3.58 5.61 4.25
N ALA A 34 -3.01 4.58 3.67
CA ALA A 34 -3.65 3.71 2.70
C ALA A 34 -3.79 2.28 3.23
N PRO A 35 -4.90 1.92 3.90
CA PRO A 35 -5.13 0.55 4.29
C PRO A 35 -5.40 -0.34 3.07
N SER A 36 -4.87 -1.57 3.11
CA SER A 36 -5.08 -2.59 2.07
C SER A 36 -5.11 -3.99 2.67
N ALA A 37 -5.79 -4.93 1.98
CA ALA A 37 -5.67 -6.35 2.24
C ALA A 37 -4.54 -6.94 1.40
N VAL A 38 -3.75 -7.85 1.97
CA VAL A 38 -2.62 -8.51 1.31
C VAL A 38 -2.54 -9.98 1.70
N GLY A 39 -2.00 -10.80 0.80
CA GLY A 39 -1.56 -12.14 1.11
C GLY A 39 -0.14 -12.12 1.70
N SER A 40 0.16 -13.07 2.57
CA SER A 40 1.49 -13.31 3.11
C SER A 40 2.29 -14.24 2.19
N LEU A 41 3.56 -13.93 2.01
CA LEU A 41 4.55 -14.77 1.34
C LEU A 41 5.54 -15.41 2.34
N LYS A 42 5.29 -15.22 3.65
CA LYS A 42 6.10 -15.75 4.76
C LYS A 42 5.24 -16.43 5.81
N GLU A 43 5.78 -17.47 6.44
CA GLU A 43 5.07 -18.23 7.47
C GLU A 43 4.78 -17.40 8.72
N GLU A 44 5.73 -16.57 9.15
CA GLU A 44 5.64 -15.72 10.32
C GLU A 44 4.72 -14.49 10.15
N PHE A 45 4.31 -14.20 8.93
CA PHE A 45 3.37 -13.10 8.63
C PHE A 45 1.94 -13.64 8.62
N GLU A 46 1.39 -13.87 9.79
CA GLU A 46 0.12 -14.57 9.97
C GLU A 46 -1.11 -13.73 9.57
N PRO A 47 -2.18 -14.36 9.04
CA PRO A 47 -3.45 -13.69 8.86
C PRO A 47 -3.97 -13.07 10.15
N GLY A 48 -4.34 -11.78 10.07
CA GLY A 48 -4.71 -10.97 11.23
C GLY A 48 -3.63 -10.00 11.69
N HIS A 49 -2.36 -10.24 11.35
CA HIS A 49 -1.28 -9.30 11.58
C HIS A 49 -1.35 -8.11 10.60
N PHE A 50 -0.68 -7.02 10.96
CA PHE A 50 -0.43 -5.92 10.05
C PHE A 50 0.97 -6.00 9.46
N ALA A 51 1.16 -5.38 8.30
CA ALA A 51 2.45 -5.18 7.67
C ALA A 51 2.61 -3.72 7.23
N LEU A 52 3.80 -3.17 7.45
CA LEU A 52 4.21 -1.83 7.08
C LEU A 52 5.36 -1.93 6.07
N PRO A 53 5.06 -1.88 4.77
CA PRO A 53 6.09 -2.03 3.77
C PRO A 53 7.03 -0.83 3.73
N SER A 54 8.33 -1.12 3.58
CA SER A 54 9.37 -0.11 3.32
C SER A 54 9.76 -0.06 1.85
N GLN A 55 9.50 -1.14 1.09
CA GLN A 55 9.83 -1.28 -0.31
C GLN A 55 8.69 -1.95 -1.09
N PHE A 56 8.74 -1.83 -2.43
CA PHE A 56 7.84 -2.58 -3.30
C PHE A 56 8.54 -3.07 -4.56
N ILE A 57 7.96 -4.11 -5.15
CA ILE A 57 8.30 -4.63 -6.49
C ILE A 57 7.05 -4.52 -7.35
N ASP A 58 7.16 -3.89 -8.52
CA ASP A 58 6.03 -3.66 -9.43
C ASP A 58 5.92 -4.77 -10.49
N PHE A 59 4.87 -5.55 -10.40
CA PHE A 59 4.45 -6.53 -11.41
C PHE A 59 3.13 -6.13 -12.09
N THR A 60 2.74 -4.85 -12.02
CA THR A 60 1.62 -4.33 -12.79
C THR A 60 2.01 -4.12 -14.26
N ARG A 61 1.05 -4.03 -15.19
CA ARG A 61 1.35 -4.04 -16.63
C ARG A 61 0.73 -2.87 -17.40
N SER A 62 -0.51 -2.51 -17.09
CA SER A 62 -1.32 -1.62 -17.90
C SER A 62 -1.72 -0.32 -17.20
N ARG A 63 -1.18 -0.05 -16.04
CA ARG A 63 -1.54 1.10 -15.21
C ARG A 63 -0.72 2.34 -15.58
N LYS A 64 -1.38 3.49 -15.68
CA LYS A 64 -0.68 4.77 -15.84
C LYS A 64 -0.07 5.19 -14.51
N GLY A 65 1.27 5.18 -14.43
CA GLY A 65 2.05 5.39 -13.20
C GLY A 65 2.60 6.80 -13.01
N THR A 66 2.22 7.78 -13.84
CA THR A 66 2.70 9.16 -13.76
C THR A 66 1.62 10.15 -14.17
N PHE A 67 1.73 11.39 -13.72
CA PHE A 67 0.99 12.55 -14.21
C PHE A 67 1.73 13.27 -15.34
N SER A 68 2.99 12.90 -15.59
CA SER A 68 3.82 13.49 -16.65
C SER A 68 3.26 13.12 -18.00
N GLU A 69 2.60 14.09 -18.63
CA GLU A 69 2.05 14.07 -19.99
C GLU A 69 2.36 15.45 -20.62
N ASP A 70 2.06 15.65 -21.86
CA ASP A 70 2.16 16.96 -22.54
C ASP A 70 3.58 17.56 -22.64
N GLY A 71 4.58 16.69 -22.84
CA GLY A 71 5.95 17.11 -23.12
C GLY A 71 6.81 17.39 -21.89
N ARG A 72 6.29 17.27 -20.69
CA ARG A 72 7.11 17.28 -19.46
C ARG A 72 7.57 15.86 -19.14
N VAL A 73 8.83 15.72 -18.74
CA VAL A 73 9.41 14.43 -18.30
C VAL A 73 9.80 14.55 -16.84
N ILE A 74 9.21 13.70 -16.00
CA ILE A 74 9.46 13.65 -14.56
C ILE A 74 10.00 12.27 -14.19
N HIS A 75 11.21 12.24 -13.65
CA HIS A 75 11.86 11.04 -13.14
C HIS A 75 11.81 11.03 -11.61
N ILE A 76 10.63 10.71 -11.06
CA ILE A 76 10.45 10.68 -9.60
C ILE A 76 11.27 9.55 -8.98
N SER A 77 12.10 9.88 -7.99
CA SER A 77 12.82 8.84 -7.22
C SER A 77 11.88 8.11 -6.28
N VAL A 78 11.85 6.78 -6.36
CA VAL A 78 11.12 5.88 -5.46
C VAL A 78 12.06 4.96 -4.68
N ALA A 79 13.32 5.37 -4.48
CA ALA A 79 14.27 4.64 -3.62
C ALA A 79 13.72 4.49 -2.21
N ASP A 80 13.10 5.56 -1.68
CA ASP A 80 12.33 5.55 -0.43
C ASP A 80 10.87 5.88 -0.77
N PRO A 81 10.04 4.88 -1.10
CA PRO A 81 8.71 5.11 -1.64
C PRO A 81 7.70 5.67 -0.62
N PHE A 82 7.92 5.42 0.66
CA PHE A 82 6.99 5.76 1.74
C PHE A 82 7.50 6.89 2.61
N CYS A 83 6.58 7.61 3.26
CA CYS A 83 6.90 8.68 4.19
C CYS A 83 7.39 8.12 5.52
N SER A 84 8.67 8.34 5.85
CA SER A 84 9.29 7.88 7.10
C SER A 84 8.64 8.48 8.35
N GLU A 85 8.18 9.73 8.29
CA GLU A 85 7.46 10.37 9.41
C GLU A 85 6.17 9.58 9.74
N LEU A 86 5.37 9.24 8.72
CA LEU A 86 4.15 8.46 8.92
C LEU A 86 4.45 7.03 9.37
N GLN A 87 5.50 6.40 8.85
CA GLN A 87 5.93 5.07 9.30
C GLN A 87 6.29 5.08 10.78
N ASN A 88 7.09 6.03 11.23
CA ASN A 88 7.47 6.15 12.63
C ASN A 88 6.26 6.36 13.55
N VAL A 89 5.30 7.22 13.17
CA VAL A 89 4.07 7.41 13.95
C VAL A 89 3.28 6.09 14.08
N ILE A 90 3.17 5.32 12.99
CA ILE A 90 2.47 4.04 13.01
C ILE A 90 3.18 3.05 13.94
N LEU A 91 4.51 2.93 13.85
CA LEU A 91 5.29 2.02 14.66
C LEU A 91 5.23 2.39 16.16
N ASP A 92 5.29 3.67 16.48
CA ASP A 92 5.13 4.14 17.86
C ASP A 92 3.75 3.81 18.44
N VAL A 93 2.68 3.98 17.64
CA VAL A 93 1.31 3.63 18.06
C VAL A 93 1.16 2.13 18.22
N THR A 94 1.61 1.33 17.26
CA THR A 94 1.48 -0.14 17.33
C THR A 94 2.25 -0.72 18.50
N LYS A 95 3.45 -0.21 18.78
CA LYS A 95 4.25 -0.60 19.94
C LYS A 95 3.54 -0.27 21.26
N LYS A 96 3.00 0.95 21.41
CA LYS A 96 2.26 1.36 22.63
C LYS A 96 0.97 0.57 22.87
N GLN A 97 0.35 0.07 21.80
CA GLN A 97 -0.92 -0.66 21.84
C GLN A 97 -0.74 -2.18 21.76
N GLU A 98 0.50 -2.67 21.73
CA GLU A 98 0.84 -4.10 21.57
C GLU A 98 0.17 -4.74 20.34
N ILE A 99 0.03 -3.96 19.25
CA ILE A 99 -0.54 -4.42 17.98
C ILE A 99 0.57 -5.09 17.17
N GLN A 100 0.34 -6.34 16.73
CA GLN A 100 1.29 -7.09 15.91
C GLN A 100 1.40 -6.48 14.50
N ILE A 101 2.59 -5.98 14.19
CA ILE A 101 2.92 -5.40 12.89
C ILE A 101 4.31 -5.84 12.45
N HIS A 102 4.44 -6.22 11.18
CA HIS A 102 5.71 -6.54 10.54
C HIS A 102 6.22 -5.31 9.81
N GLU A 103 7.35 -4.79 10.23
CA GLU A 103 8.00 -3.63 9.63
C GLU A 103 9.04 -4.01 8.57
N ASN A 104 9.45 -3.04 7.75
CA ASN A 104 10.52 -3.19 6.76
C ASN A 104 10.30 -4.30 5.72
N CYS A 105 9.05 -4.62 5.43
CA CYS A 105 8.72 -5.65 4.47
C CYS A 105 8.67 -5.12 3.03
N THR A 106 8.86 -6.03 2.08
CA THR A 106 8.77 -5.78 0.63
C THR A 106 7.40 -6.22 0.11
N TYR A 107 6.67 -5.27 -0.46
CA TYR A 107 5.36 -5.51 -1.06
C TYR A 107 5.51 -5.80 -2.56
N VAL A 108 5.15 -6.99 -3.04
CA VAL A 108 4.98 -7.22 -4.48
C VAL A 108 3.57 -6.84 -4.91
N CYS A 109 3.46 -5.94 -5.89
CA CYS A 109 2.17 -5.48 -6.42
C CYS A 109 1.90 -6.13 -7.77
N ILE A 110 0.85 -6.96 -7.84
CA ILE A 110 0.41 -7.61 -9.09
C ILE A 110 -0.79 -6.88 -9.69
N GLU A 111 -1.04 -7.11 -10.99
CA GLU A 111 -2.13 -6.46 -11.73
C GLU A 111 -3.51 -6.77 -11.17
N GLY A 112 -3.76 -8.04 -10.81
CA GLY A 112 -5.12 -8.50 -10.53
C GLY A 112 -6.00 -8.52 -11.81
N PRO A 113 -7.31 -8.82 -11.72
CA PRO A 113 -8.02 -9.19 -10.49
C PRO A 113 -7.82 -10.65 -10.04
N ARG A 114 -7.12 -11.48 -10.83
CA ARG A 114 -6.79 -12.85 -10.45
C ARG A 114 -5.72 -12.87 -9.37
N PHE A 115 -5.77 -13.88 -8.52
CA PHE A 115 -4.66 -14.22 -7.63
C PHE A 115 -3.48 -14.81 -8.40
N SER A 116 -2.35 -14.96 -7.73
CA SER A 116 -1.13 -15.59 -8.27
C SER A 116 -1.36 -17.04 -8.65
N THR A 117 -0.55 -17.56 -9.55
CA THR A 117 -0.33 -19.00 -9.65
C THR A 117 0.65 -19.44 -8.56
N LYS A 118 0.70 -20.75 -8.25
CA LYS A 118 1.69 -21.28 -7.30
C LYS A 118 3.13 -20.99 -7.73
N ALA A 119 3.41 -21.06 -9.04
CA ALA A 119 4.73 -20.74 -9.57
C ALA A 119 5.08 -19.24 -9.44
N GLU A 120 4.11 -18.34 -9.63
CA GLU A 120 4.29 -16.90 -9.39
C GLU A 120 4.56 -16.64 -7.91
N SER A 121 3.78 -17.26 -7.02
CA SER A 121 3.95 -17.11 -5.57
C SER A 121 5.33 -17.59 -5.10
N GLU A 122 5.77 -18.75 -5.56
CA GLU A 122 7.11 -19.27 -5.29
C GLU A 122 8.21 -18.34 -5.82
N PHE A 123 8.04 -17.81 -7.04
CA PHE A 123 8.96 -16.84 -7.61
C PHE A 123 9.04 -15.57 -6.75
N PHE A 124 7.90 -15.01 -6.33
CA PHE A 124 7.88 -13.81 -5.47
C PHE A 124 8.55 -14.04 -4.12
N ARG A 125 8.37 -15.21 -3.52
CA ARG A 125 9.09 -15.61 -2.30
C ARG A 125 10.60 -15.70 -2.54
N THR A 126 11.02 -16.25 -3.67
CA THR A 126 12.45 -16.41 -4.03
C THR A 126 13.15 -15.05 -4.22
N ILE A 127 12.47 -14.06 -4.79
CA ILE A 127 13.03 -12.71 -4.97
C ILE A 127 12.95 -11.83 -3.71
N GLY A 128 12.48 -12.37 -2.59
CA GLY A 128 12.47 -11.68 -1.31
C GLY A 128 11.25 -10.79 -1.05
N ALA A 129 10.14 -11.01 -1.75
CA ALA A 129 8.88 -10.37 -1.39
C ALA A 129 8.28 -11.01 -0.13
N ASP A 130 7.71 -10.19 0.74
CA ASP A 130 7.17 -10.59 2.04
C ASP A 130 5.64 -10.64 2.02
N ILE A 131 5.03 -9.71 1.30
CA ILE A 131 3.57 -9.60 1.14
C ILE A 131 3.20 -9.35 -0.32
N ILE A 132 1.99 -9.75 -0.70
CA ILE A 132 1.47 -9.60 -2.05
C ILE A 132 0.11 -8.91 -2.04
N GLY A 133 -0.08 -7.96 -2.95
CA GLY A 133 -1.37 -7.30 -3.13
C GLY A 133 -1.51 -6.65 -4.50
N MET A 134 -2.57 -5.86 -4.68
CA MET A 134 -2.95 -5.38 -6.01
C MET A 134 -3.13 -3.86 -6.08
N THR A 135 -3.01 -3.10 -4.98
CA THR A 135 -3.46 -1.69 -4.96
C THR A 135 -2.38 -0.67 -4.68
N LEU A 136 -1.18 -1.10 -4.28
CA LEU A 136 -0.11 -0.19 -3.92
C LEU A 136 0.41 0.62 -5.10
N VAL A 137 0.64 -0.05 -6.23
CA VAL A 137 1.14 0.56 -7.46
C VAL A 137 -0.02 0.79 -8.44
N PRO A 138 -0.14 1.96 -9.04
CA PRO A 138 0.76 3.12 -9.00
C PRO A 138 0.44 4.17 -7.93
N GLU A 139 -0.42 3.85 -6.95
CA GLU A 139 -0.93 4.85 -6.00
C GLU A 139 0.18 5.54 -5.21
N CYS A 140 1.16 4.78 -4.69
CA CYS A 140 2.25 5.35 -3.89
C CYS A 140 3.16 6.26 -4.71
N GLN A 141 3.54 5.87 -5.92
CA GLN A 141 4.40 6.70 -6.79
C GLN A 141 3.68 7.95 -7.29
N LEU A 142 2.38 7.85 -7.61
CA LEU A 142 1.55 9.01 -7.94
C LEU A 142 1.41 9.97 -6.76
N ALA A 143 1.24 9.46 -5.55
CA ALA A 143 1.22 10.30 -4.35
C ALA A 143 2.55 11.03 -4.13
N LYS A 144 3.68 10.36 -4.40
CA LYS A 144 5.01 10.95 -4.33
C LYS A 144 5.22 12.03 -5.40
N GLU A 145 4.81 11.78 -6.64
CA GLU A 145 4.82 12.76 -7.73
C GLU A 145 3.89 13.96 -7.43
N ALA A 146 2.76 13.72 -6.75
CA ALA A 146 1.88 14.78 -6.26
C ALA A 146 2.43 15.51 -5.02
N GLN A 147 3.60 15.12 -4.48
CA GLN A 147 4.23 15.66 -3.27
C GLN A 147 3.37 15.49 -2.00
N ILE A 148 2.61 14.40 -1.94
CA ILE A 148 1.78 14.01 -0.80
C ILE A 148 2.50 12.90 -0.03
N CYS A 149 2.60 13.04 1.30
CA CYS A 149 3.10 11.95 2.15
C CYS A 149 2.21 10.73 2.00
N TYR A 150 2.81 9.57 1.79
CA TYR A 150 2.07 8.32 1.59
C TYR A 150 2.65 7.20 2.43
N VAL A 151 1.78 6.41 3.05
CA VAL A 151 2.14 5.16 3.72
C VAL A 151 1.04 4.12 3.50
N SER A 152 1.42 2.86 3.32
CA SER A 152 0.49 1.73 3.29
C SER A 152 0.48 1.04 4.64
N ILE A 153 -0.71 0.74 5.16
CA ILE A 153 -0.91 -0.19 6.28
C ILE A 153 -1.63 -1.40 5.69
N SER A 154 -0.93 -2.51 5.61
CA SER A 154 -1.46 -3.73 5.01
C SER A 154 -1.98 -4.68 6.10
N THR A 155 -3.22 -5.16 5.95
CA THR A 155 -3.77 -6.22 6.79
C THR A 155 -3.57 -7.55 6.08
N ILE A 156 -2.87 -8.48 6.72
CA ILE A 156 -2.64 -9.81 6.17
C ILE A 156 -3.92 -10.62 6.31
N THR A 157 -4.44 -11.11 5.20
CA THR A 157 -5.71 -11.84 5.15
C THR A 157 -5.57 -13.33 4.91
N ASP A 158 -4.46 -13.77 4.32
CA ASP A 158 -4.22 -15.12 3.85
C ASP A 158 -2.73 -15.38 3.60
N TYR A 159 -2.40 -16.62 3.26
CA TYR A 159 -1.05 -17.05 2.86
C TYR A 159 -0.89 -17.20 1.33
N ASP A 160 -1.53 -16.31 0.55
CA ASP A 160 -1.55 -16.39 -0.91
C ASP A 160 -1.92 -17.82 -1.41
N VAL A 161 -1.22 -18.32 -2.43
CA VAL A 161 -1.48 -19.65 -3.03
C VAL A 161 -0.38 -20.67 -2.74
N TRP A 162 0.64 -20.32 -1.95
CA TRP A 162 1.73 -21.23 -1.61
C TRP A 162 1.38 -22.18 -0.45
N ALA A 163 0.44 -21.81 0.41
CA ALA A 163 -0.03 -22.68 1.48
C ALA A 163 -0.78 -23.91 0.93
N GLU A 164 -0.99 -24.90 1.79
CA GLU A 164 -1.67 -26.15 1.41
C GLU A 164 -3.03 -25.91 0.74
N LYS A 165 -3.79 -24.92 1.24
CA LYS A 165 -5.06 -24.50 0.66
C LYS A 165 -4.88 -23.16 -0.06
N PRO A 166 -5.15 -23.10 -1.38
CA PRO A 166 -5.13 -21.84 -2.12
C PRO A 166 -6.14 -20.84 -1.55
N VAL A 167 -5.75 -19.58 -1.49
CA VAL A 167 -6.61 -18.48 -1.05
C VAL A 167 -7.88 -18.37 -1.90
N THR A 168 -8.99 -18.06 -1.25
CA THR A 168 -10.27 -17.75 -1.91
C THR A 168 -10.71 -16.32 -1.57
N ALA A 169 -11.45 -15.70 -2.50
CA ALA A 169 -12.01 -14.38 -2.25
C ALA A 169 -12.91 -14.33 -1.00
N LYS A 170 -13.58 -15.44 -0.67
CA LYS A 170 -14.42 -15.57 0.52
C LYS A 170 -13.58 -15.50 1.80
N GLU A 171 -12.48 -16.24 1.88
CA GLU A 171 -11.57 -16.24 3.05
C GLU A 171 -10.94 -14.86 3.26
N VAL A 172 -10.50 -14.19 2.18
CA VAL A 172 -10.02 -12.80 2.24
C VAL A 172 -11.06 -11.88 2.84
N MET A 173 -12.31 -11.95 2.36
CA MET A 173 -13.40 -11.10 2.85
C MET A 173 -13.77 -11.38 4.30
N GLU A 174 -13.78 -12.65 4.73
CA GLU A 174 -14.07 -13.03 6.11
C GLU A 174 -12.99 -12.56 7.08
N THR A 175 -11.72 -12.70 6.72
CA THR A 175 -10.60 -12.22 7.54
C THR A 175 -10.57 -10.70 7.57
N LEU A 176 -10.80 -10.04 6.44
CA LEU A 176 -10.89 -8.58 6.38
C LEU A 176 -12.03 -8.06 7.27
N ALA A 177 -13.21 -8.70 7.24
CA ALA A 177 -14.34 -8.32 8.10
C ALA A 177 -14.01 -8.43 9.59
N LYS A 178 -13.31 -9.48 10.00
CA LYS A 178 -12.86 -9.67 11.40
C LYS A 178 -11.88 -8.56 11.84
N ASN A 179 -11.04 -8.08 10.91
CA ASN A 179 -10.00 -7.11 11.22
C ASN A 179 -10.41 -5.65 11.01
N VAL A 180 -11.61 -5.39 10.49
CA VAL A 180 -12.09 -4.01 10.20
C VAL A 180 -12.04 -3.13 11.43
N ASP A 181 -12.50 -3.61 12.57
CA ASP A 181 -12.56 -2.79 13.78
C ASP A 181 -11.17 -2.51 14.36
N MET A 182 -10.25 -3.50 14.29
CA MET A 182 -8.86 -3.28 14.67
C MET A 182 -8.18 -2.27 13.74
N THR A 183 -8.42 -2.38 12.43
CA THR A 183 -7.90 -1.41 11.45
C THR A 183 -8.43 -0.01 11.71
N LYS A 184 -9.73 0.16 11.98
CA LYS A 184 -10.32 1.46 12.35
C LYS A 184 -9.70 2.02 13.62
N LYS A 185 -9.58 1.18 14.66
CA LYS A 185 -8.94 1.58 15.93
C LYS A 185 -7.51 2.06 15.69
N LEU A 186 -6.70 1.29 14.96
CA LEU A 186 -5.33 1.67 14.62
C LEU A 186 -5.29 3.00 13.87
N LEU A 187 -6.10 3.16 12.83
CA LEU A 187 -6.15 4.39 12.04
C LEU A 187 -6.52 5.61 12.89
N THR A 188 -7.51 5.50 13.77
CA THR A 188 -7.90 6.59 14.67
C THR A 188 -6.74 6.99 15.57
N LEU A 189 -6.09 6.02 16.23
CA LEU A 189 -4.96 6.27 17.11
C LEU A 189 -3.76 6.89 16.36
N VAL A 190 -3.50 6.45 15.14
CA VAL A 190 -2.42 6.99 14.30
C VAL A 190 -2.73 8.43 13.91
N ILE A 191 -3.96 8.72 13.46
CA ILE A 191 -4.37 10.07 13.04
C ILE A 191 -4.18 11.08 14.17
N ASP A 192 -4.53 10.72 15.39
CA ASP A 192 -4.41 11.57 16.58
C ASP A 192 -2.94 11.88 16.96
N GLN A 193 -1.99 11.09 16.49
CA GLN A 193 -0.56 11.28 16.77
C GLN A 193 0.22 11.92 15.61
N ILE A 194 -0.43 12.17 14.48
CA ILE A 194 0.25 12.81 13.32
C ILE A 194 0.58 14.26 13.68
N PRO A 195 1.87 14.67 13.58
CA PRO A 195 2.26 16.05 13.88
C PRO A 195 1.64 17.03 12.87
N GLU A 196 1.24 18.21 13.32
CA GLU A 196 0.74 19.26 12.42
C GLU A 196 1.80 19.71 11.43
N VAL A 197 3.02 19.94 11.92
CA VAL A 197 4.16 20.36 11.11
C VAL A 197 4.90 19.14 10.58
N LYS A 198 5.12 19.09 9.26
CA LYS A 198 5.88 18.03 8.61
C LYS A 198 7.38 18.16 8.88
N SER A 199 8.03 17.05 9.17
CA SER A 199 9.49 16.94 9.26
C SER A 199 10.11 16.17 8.09
N CYS A 200 9.28 15.53 7.24
CA CYS A 200 9.74 14.73 6.10
C CYS A 200 10.05 15.56 4.85
N SER A 201 10.73 14.93 3.88
CA SER A 201 11.11 15.54 2.59
C SER A 201 10.09 15.36 1.47
N CYS A 202 8.90 14.78 1.73
CA CYS A 202 7.93 14.43 0.68
C CYS A 202 7.50 15.62 -0.20
N GLU A 203 7.44 16.84 0.35
CA GLU A 203 7.10 18.06 -0.40
C GLU A 203 8.19 18.48 -1.40
N LYS A 204 9.38 17.92 -1.30
CA LYS A 204 10.53 18.23 -2.15
C LYS A 204 10.77 17.18 -3.23
N ALA A 205 9.86 16.22 -3.37
CA ALA A 205 10.06 15.06 -4.25
C ALA A 205 10.31 15.42 -5.72
N LEU A 206 9.78 16.54 -6.20
CA LEU A 206 10.00 17.01 -7.58
C LEU A 206 11.24 17.92 -7.75
N LYS A 207 11.92 18.31 -6.67
CA LYS A 207 12.98 19.35 -6.73
C LYS A 207 14.13 19.00 -7.69
N GLU A 208 14.38 17.71 -7.90
CA GLU A 208 15.46 17.20 -8.76
C GLU A 208 14.94 16.14 -9.75
N ALA A 209 13.64 16.17 -10.05
CA ALA A 209 12.96 15.16 -10.85
C ALA A 209 12.56 15.64 -12.26
N GLU A 210 12.57 16.94 -12.51
CA GLU A 210 12.17 17.54 -13.80
C GLU A 210 13.41 17.81 -14.66
N PHE A 211 13.27 17.52 -15.97
CA PHE A 211 14.22 17.87 -17.04
C PHE A 211 13.64 18.97 -17.92
#